data_d79a61a3616d3d821614d138d43e24a9
#
_entry.id   d79a61a3616d3d821614d138d43e24a9
#
_cell.length_a   1.000
_cell.length_b   1.000
_cell.length_c   1.000
_cell.angle_alpha   90.00
_cell.angle_beta   90.00
_cell.angle_gamma   90.00
#
_symmetry.space_group_name_H-M   'P 1'
#
loop_
_entity.id
_entity.type
_entity.pdbx_description
1 polymer ?
#
loop_
_entity_poly.entity_id
_entity_poly.type
_entity_poly.pdbx_seq_one_letter_code
_entity_poly.pdbx_strand_id
1 'polypeptide(L)'
;FVRTTLLKRLSSGGYAFTLSLRRHVARNELFLHAIDNGLALPTGTIQESDLLDDDDLVEHDVDDVERLNDAAAQRYEALANDTPDYITWVRPDLFTRELRASLVADTDAIRALLSLYGDWDTSRDSKLAELIKLIEDTHPADKVLVFTEYKDTANYLAGALRAHGIAKVDAATSDDKDSMQLAIRFSPKSNV
;
A
#
# COMPACT_ATOMS: atom_id res chain seq x y z
N PHE A 1 4.91 -17.44 -0.37
CA PHE A 1 5.42 -16.10 0.01
C PHE A 1 4.28 -15.08 0.10
N VAL A 2 3.53 -14.83 -0.98
CA VAL A 2 2.42 -13.83 -1.03
C VAL A 2 1.39 -14.04 0.08
N ARG A 3 0.92 -15.29 0.29
CA ARG A 3 -0.05 -15.62 1.34
C ARG A 3 0.43 -15.21 2.74
N THR A 4 1.68 -15.49 3.07
CA THR A 4 2.25 -15.14 4.37
C THR A 4 2.33 -13.62 4.56
N THR A 5 2.70 -12.90 3.52
CA THR A 5 2.76 -11.43 3.54
C THR A 5 1.37 -10.82 3.72
N LEU A 6 0.37 -11.29 2.98
CA LEU A 6 -1.02 -10.81 3.13
C LEU A 6 -1.59 -11.08 4.53
N LEU A 7 -1.31 -12.26 5.12
CA LEU A 7 -1.73 -12.54 6.50
C LEU A 7 -1.05 -11.64 7.53
N LYS A 8 0.23 -11.30 7.34
CA LYS A 8 0.93 -10.32 8.18
C LYS A 8 0.34 -8.93 8.03
N ARG A 9 0.02 -8.51 6.80
CA ARG A 9 -0.65 -7.22 6.54
C ARG A 9 -2.02 -7.16 7.23
N LEU A 10 -2.81 -8.22 7.14
CA LEU A 10 -4.09 -8.33 7.85
C LEU A 10 -3.92 -8.23 9.37
N SER A 11 -2.86 -8.85 9.92
CA SER A 11 -2.53 -8.73 11.35
C SER A 11 -2.12 -7.32 11.76
N SER A 12 -1.50 -6.56 10.86
CA SER A 12 -1.15 -5.16 11.12
C SER A 12 -2.40 -4.28 11.19
N GLY A 13 -3.27 -4.36 10.18
CA GLY A 13 -4.54 -3.63 10.15
C GLY A 13 -5.27 -3.83 8.83
N GLY A 14 -6.58 -3.59 8.84
CA GLY A 14 -7.42 -3.75 7.67
C GLY A 14 -7.06 -2.78 6.54
N TYR A 15 -6.69 -1.54 6.88
CA TYR A 15 -6.19 -0.57 5.90
C TYR A 15 -4.99 -1.11 5.11
N ALA A 16 -3.93 -1.53 5.82
CA ALA A 16 -2.73 -2.07 5.19
C ALA A 16 -3.00 -3.34 4.36
N PHE A 17 -3.94 -4.15 4.79
CA PHE A 17 -4.39 -5.32 4.05
C PHE A 17 -5.11 -4.94 2.75
N THR A 18 -6.11 -4.06 2.82
CA THR A 18 -6.87 -3.57 1.65
C THR A 18 -5.95 -2.91 0.63
N LEU A 19 -5.04 -2.07 1.10
CA LEU A 19 -4.03 -1.43 0.27
C LEU A 19 -3.15 -2.46 -0.46
N SER A 20 -2.71 -3.51 0.24
CA SER A 20 -1.91 -4.58 -0.37
C SER A 20 -2.69 -5.38 -1.42
N LEU A 21 -3.99 -5.58 -1.23
CA LEU A 21 -4.84 -6.22 -2.23
C LEU A 21 -4.97 -5.35 -3.49
N ARG A 22 -5.20 -4.05 -3.33
CA ARG A 22 -5.27 -3.11 -4.46
C ARG A 22 -3.96 -3.07 -5.26
N ARG A 23 -2.82 -2.99 -4.57
CA ARG A 23 -1.49 -3.07 -5.21
C ARG A 23 -1.26 -4.40 -5.94
N HIS A 24 -1.78 -5.50 -5.40
CA HIS A 24 -1.69 -6.80 -6.06
C HIS A 24 -2.51 -6.84 -7.36
N VAL A 25 -3.73 -6.29 -7.35
CA VAL A 25 -4.55 -6.11 -8.54
C VAL A 25 -3.81 -5.27 -9.59
N ALA A 26 -3.30 -4.09 -9.22
CA ALA A 26 -2.58 -3.20 -10.13
C ALA A 26 -1.37 -3.87 -10.78
N ARG A 27 -0.62 -4.68 -10.03
CA ARG A 27 0.49 -5.47 -10.56
C ARG A 27 0.01 -6.55 -11.54
N ASN A 28 -1.06 -7.25 -11.22
CA ASN A 28 -1.60 -8.27 -12.13
C ASN A 28 -2.10 -7.64 -13.43
N GLU A 29 -2.73 -6.48 -13.38
CA GLU A 29 -3.18 -5.71 -14.55
C GLU A 29 -2.02 -5.25 -15.42
N LEU A 30 -0.93 -4.76 -14.81
CA LEU A 30 0.30 -4.44 -15.52
C LEU A 30 0.85 -5.66 -16.28
N PHE A 31 0.84 -6.83 -15.65
CA PHE A 31 1.30 -8.07 -16.28
C PHE A 31 0.35 -8.53 -17.38
N LEU A 32 -0.96 -8.44 -17.18
CA LEU A 32 -1.96 -8.77 -18.19
C LEU A 32 -1.83 -7.85 -19.40
N HIS A 33 -1.66 -6.55 -19.18
CA HIS A 33 -1.39 -5.60 -20.26
C HIS A 33 -0.15 -6.00 -21.08
N ALA A 34 0.94 -6.34 -20.42
CA ALA A 34 2.16 -6.77 -21.10
C ALA A 34 1.96 -8.07 -21.90
N ILE A 35 1.29 -9.08 -21.32
CA ILE A 35 1.01 -10.37 -21.98
C ILE A 35 0.11 -10.16 -23.20
N ASP A 36 -0.97 -9.41 -23.06
CA ASP A 36 -1.97 -9.21 -24.10
C ASP A 36 -1.44 -8.41 -25.29
N ASN A 37 -0.42 -7.57 -25.06
CA ASN A 37 0.25 -6.79 -26.09
C ASN A 37 1.59 -7.40 -26.57
N GLY A 38 1.96 -8.59 -26.09
CA GLY A 38 3.21 -9.25 -26.47
C GLY A 38 4.47 -8.50 -26.01
N LEU A 39 4.38 -7.74 -24.92
CA LEU A 39 5.45 -6.95 -24.36
C LEU A 39 6.23 -7.74 -23.31
N ALA A 40 7.45 -7.27 -22.98
CA ALA A 40 8.24 -7.87 -21.91
C ALA A 40 7.60 -7.62 -20.54
N LEU A 41 7.71 -8.59 -19.63
CA LEU A 41 7.18 -8.47 -18.28
C LEU A 41 8.27 -7.91 -17.33
N PRO A 42 7.95 -6.87 -16.56
CA PRO A 42 8.83 -6.40 -15.51
C PRO A 42 8.84 -7.41 -14.35
N THR A 43 10.02 -7.91 -14.00
CA THR A 43 10.23 -8.84 -12.88
C THR A 43 11.25 -8.26 -11.92
N GLY A 44 11.24 -8.72 -10.67
CA GLY A 44 12.08 -8.20 -9.60
C GLY A 44 11.23 -7.67 -8.44
N THR A 45 11.85 -6.89 -7.58
CA THR A 45 11.13 -6.25 -6.48
C THR A 45 10.51 -4.94 -6.99
N ILE A 46 9.37 -5.05 -7.67
CA ILE A 46 8.57 -3.87 -8.01
C ILE A 46 8.18 -3.21 -6.69
N GLN A 47 8.66 -2.00 -6.46
CA GLN A 47 8.35 -1.28 -5.22
C GLN A 47 6.88 -0.83 -5.25
N GLU A 48 6.33 -0.65 -4.08
CA GLU A 48 4.92 -0.23 -3.93
C GLU A 48 4.66 1.13 -4.58
N SER A 49 5.68 2.03 -4.55
CA SER A 49 5.67 3.33 -5.23
C SER A 49 5.67 3.25 -6.76
N ASP A 50 6.15 2.14 -7.34
CA ASP A 50 6.19 1.99 -8.80
C ASP A 50 4.82 1.55 -9.37
N LEU A 51 3.91 1.12 -8.52
CA LEU A 51 2.63 0.55 -8.92
C LEU A 51 1.45 1.51 -8.74
N LEU A 52 1.45 2.29 -7.68
CA LEU A 52 0.35 3.18 -7.32
C LEU A 52 0.90 4.35 -6.52
N ASP A 53 0.64 5.57 -6.94
CA ASP A 53 0.77 6.74 -6.08
C ASP A 53 -0.31 6.69 -4.99
N ASP A 54 -0.03 7.27 -3.82
CA ASP A 54 -1.00 7.27 -2.70
C ASP A 54 -2.32 7.96 -3.10
N ASP A 55 -2.29 8.91 -4.04
CA ASP A 55 -3.46 9.60 -4.58
C ASP A 55 -4.31 8.70 -5.51
N ASP A 56 -3.70 7.77 -6.25
CA ASP A 56 -4.41 6.81 -7.11
C ASP A 56 -5.24 5.78 -6.32
N LEU A 57 -4.97 5.64 -5.03
CA LEU A 57 -5.60 4.64 -4.17
C LEU A 57 -6.96 5.09 -3.59
N VAL A 58 -7.26 6.39 -3.65
CA VAL A 58 -8.40 6.99 -2.94
C VAL A 58 -9.65 7.09 -3.81
N GLU A 59 -9.56 7.09 -5.14
CA GLU A 59 -10.67 7.50 -6.01
C GLU A 59 -11.12 6.50 -7.09
N HIS A 60 -10.60 5.27 -7.15
CA HIS A 60 -10.95 4.41 -8.28
C HIS A 60 -12.02 3.37 -7.95
N ASP A 61 -13.19 3.60 -8.54
CA ASP A 61 -14.24 2.61 -8.75
C ASP A 61 -13.62 1.38 -9.43
N VAL A 62 -13.53 0.28 -8.70
CA VAL A 62 -12.85 -0.97 -9.13
C VAL A 62 -13.53 -1.60 -10.34
N ASP A 63 -14.69 -1.09 -10.75
CA ASP A 63 -15.55 -1.67 -11.77
C ASP A 63 -15.35 -1.07 -13.19
N ASP A 64 -14.55 0.00 -13.37
CA ASP A 64 -14.31 0.59 -14.69
C ASP A 64 -13.12 -0.05 -15.41
N VAL A 65 -13.39 -1.09 -16.17
CA VAL A 65 -12.38 -1.91 -16.90
C VAL A 65 -11.57 -1.08 -17.91
N GLU A 66 -12.17 -0.08 -18.57
CA GLU A 66 -11.43 0.76 -19.54
C GLU A 66 -10.40 1.63 -18.84
N ARG A 67 -10.76 2.25 -17.73
CA ARG A 67 -9.84 3.05 -16.91
C ARG A 67 -8.70 2.22 -16.33
N LEU A 68 -8.99 0.99 -15.91
CA LEU A 68 -7.97 0.07 -15.38
C LEU A 68 -6.97 -0.34 -16.46
N ASN A 69 -7.43 -0.59 -17.68
CA ASN A 69 -6.54 -0.90 -18.80
C ASN A 69 -5.68 0.30 -19.19
N ASP A 70 -6.24 1.51 -19.23
CA ASP A 70 -5.49 2.72 -19.51
C ASP A 70 -4.45 3.01 -18.43
N ALA A 71 -4.80 2.82 -17.16
CA ALA A 71 -3.88 2.96 -16.04
C ALA A 71 -2.75 1.91 -16.08
N ALA A 72 -3.04 0.67 -16.46
CA ALA A 72 -2.04 -0.37 -16.63
C ALA A 72 -1.06 -0.05 -17.77
N ALA A 73 -1.56 0.47 -18.89
CA ALA A 73 -0.75 0.92 -20.02
C ALA A 73 0.18 2.08 -19.62
N GLN A 74 -0.35 3.09 -18.95
CA GLN A 74 0.42 4.26 -18.49
C GLN A 74 1.52 3.85 -17.49
N ARG A 75 1.21 2.96 -16.54
CA ARG A 75 2.20 2.43 -15.59
C ARG A 75 3.28 1.62 -16.29
N TYR A 76 2.89 0.83 -17.29
CA TYR A 76 3.86 0.06 -18.09
C TYR A 76 4.82 0.99 -18.82
N GLU A 77 4.31 2.03 -19.47
CA GLU A 77 5.11 3.03 -20.19
C GLU A 77 6.04 3.80 -19.23
N ALA A 78 5.56 4.19 -18.06
CA ALA A 78 6.36 4.87 -17.05
C ALA A 78 7.56 4.00 -16.62
N LEU A 79 7.32 2.72 -16.29
CA LEU A 79 8.36 1.77 -15.94
C LEU A 79 9.34 1.48 -17.09
N ALA A 80 8.85 1.45 -18.33
CA ALA A 80 9.70 1.20 -19.50
C ALA A 80 10.59 2.40 -19.82
N ASN A 81 10.10 3.62 -19.58
CA ASN A 81 10.84 4.87 -19.85
C ASN A 81 11.90 5.17 -18.78
N ASP A 82 11.64 4.83 -17.54
CA ASP A 82 12.56 5.04 -16.41
C ASP A 82 12.64 3.74 -15.58
N THR A 83 13.32 2.74 -16.16
CA THR A 83 13.44 1.41 -15.57
C THR A 83 14.40 1.45 -14.38
N PRO A 84 13.93 1.19 -13.15
CA PRO A 84 14.80 1.08 -12.00
C PRO A 84 15.78 -0.10 -12.10
N ASP A 85 16.98 0.04 -11.54
CA ASP A 85 18.05 -0.98 -11.60
C ASP A 85 17.65 -2.36 -11.02
N TYR A 86 16.63 -2.40 -10.17
CA TYR A 86 16.13 -3.63 -9.55
C TYR A 86 15.06 -4.35 -10.39
N ILE A 87 14.64 -3.78 -11.53
CA ILE A 87 13.69 -4.40 -12.46
C ILE A 87 14.45 -5.09 -13.60
N THR A 88 14.06 -6.32 -13.89
CA THR A 88 14.53 -7.10 -15.02
C THR A 88 13.37 -7.39 -15.96
N TRP A 89 13.55 -7.11 -17.24
CA TRP A 89 12.55 -7.37 -18.27
C TRP A 89 12.68 -8.79 -18.82
N VAL A 90 11.62 -9.56 -18.75
CA VAL A 90 11.58 -10.95 -19.23
C VAL A 90 10.69 -11.05 -20.46
N ARG A 91 11.21 -11.70 -21.51
CA ARG A 91 10.51 -11.83 -22.80
C ARG A 91 9.22 -12.65 -22.66
N PRO A 92 8.16 -12.30 -23.43
CA PRO A 92 6.84 -12.96 -23.33
C PRO A 92 6.87 -14.44 -23.67
N ASP A 93 7.77 -14.88 -24.56
CA ASP A 93 7.90 -16.27 -25.00
C ASP A 93 8.44 -17.23 -23.91
N LEU A 94 8.90 -16.68 -22.79
CA LEU A 94 9.36 -17.47 -21.64
C LEU A 94 8.24 -17.82 -20.64
N PHE A 95 7.03 -17.28 -20.84
CA PHE A 95 5.91 -17.54 -19.94
C PHE A 95 4.97 -18.62 -20.50
N THR A 96 4.36 -19.40 -19.60
CA THR A 96 3.37 -20.40 -19.97
C THR A 96 2.03 -19.73 -20.29
N ARG A 97 1.21 -20.40 -21.13
CA ARG A 97 -0.14 -19.90 -21.44
C ARG A 97 -1.06 -19.84 -20.21
N GLU A 98 -0.79 -20.68 -19.22
CA GLU A 98 -1.55 -20.71 -17.97
C GLU A 98 -1.33 -19.47 -17.11
N LEU A 99 -0.22 -18.74 -17.26
CA LEU A 99 0.06 -17.54 -16.47
C LEU A 99 -1.05 -16.51 -16.62
N ARG A 100 -1.46 -16.21 -17.86
CA ARG A 100 -2.54 -15.26 -18.11
C ARG A 100 -3.84 -15.66 -17.39
N ALA A 101 -4.24 -16.91 -17.53
CA ALA A 101 -5.46 -17.41 -16.90
C ALA A 101 -5.38 -17.34 -15.37
N SER A 102 -4.22 -17.64 -14.80
CA SER A 102 -4.00 -17.54 -13.35
C SER A 102 -4.05 -16.10 -12.84
N LEU A 103 -3.46 -15.15 -13.58
CA LEU A 103 -3.51 -13.72 -13.22
C LEU A 103 -4.94 -13.17 -13.26
N VAL A 104 -5.74 -13.54 -14.27
CA VAL A 104 -7.15 -13.16 -14.38
C VAL A 104 -7.94 -13.71 -13.18
N ALA A 105 -7.82 -15.02 -12.91
CA ALA A 105 -8.55 -15.66 -11.82
C ALA A 105 -8.19 -15.06 -10.45
N ASP A 106 -6.90 -14.75 -10.22
CA ASP A 106 -6.42 -14.12 -8.99
C ASP A 106 -6.95 -12.68 -8.85
N THR A 107 -6.91 -11.90 -9.93
CA THR A 107 -7.45 -10.54 -9.99
C THR A 107 -8.95 -10.51 -9.69
N ASP A 108 -9.73 -11.39 -10.32
CA ASP A 108 -11.18 -11.47 -10.12
C ASP A 108 -11.53 -11.86 -8.68
N ALA A 109 -10.78 -12.80 -8.08
CA ALA A 109 -10.97 -13.19 -6.70
C ALA A 109 -10.67 -12.03 -5.72
N ILE A 110 -9.61 -11.28 -5.97
CA ILE A 110 -9.26 -10.11 -5.13
C ILE A 110 -10.28 -8.99 -5.30
N ARG A 111 -10.72 -8.70 -6.52
CA ARG A 111 -11.77 -7.70 -6.78
C ARG A 111 -13.08 -8.05 -6.09
N ALA A 112 -13.51 -9.32 -6.17
CA ALA A 112 -14.70 -9.79 -5.46
C ALA A 112 -14.57 -9.59 -3.93
N LEU A 113 -13.37 -9.80 -3.38
CA LEU A 113 -13.10 -9.55 -1.97
C LEU A 113 -13.15 -8.05 -1.64
N LEU A 114 -12.54 -7.20 -2.47
CA LEU A 114 -12.55 -5.74 -2.28
C LEU A 114 -13.97 -5.17 -2.38
N SER A 115 -14.79 -5.61 -3.36
CA SER A 115 -16.19 -5.16 -3.48
C SER A 115 -17.06 -5.63 -2.31
N LEU A 116 -16.77 -6.78 -1.71
CA LEU A 116 -17.50 -7.26 -0.54
C LEU A 116 -17.27 -6.38 0.71
N TYR A 117 -16.06 -5.86 0.88
CA TYR A 117 -15.69 -5.07 2.05
C TYR A 117 -15.83 -3.56 1.83
N GLY A 118 -15.91 -3.10 0.59
CA GLY A 118 -15.95 -1.69 0.23
C GLY A 118 -14.66 -0.93 0.58
N ASP A 119 -14.77 0.39 0.66
CA ASP A 119 -13.67 1.23 1.10
C ASP A 119 -13.38 1.06 2.59
N TRP A 120 -12.12 1.31 2.95
CA TRP A 120 -11.73 1.23 4.35
C TRP A 120 -12.39 2.33 5.18
N ASP A 121 -13.17 1.91 6.18
CA ASP A 121 -13.86 2.80 7.11
C ASP A 121 -13.10 2.86 8.45
N THR A 122 -12.50 4.00 8.73
CA THR A 122 -11.75 4.25 9.98
C THR A 122 -12.63 4.10 11.23
N SER A 123 -13.93 4.34 11.13
CA SER A 123 -14.87 4.20 12.25
C SER A 123 -15.01 2.73 12.72
N ARG A 124 -14.67 1.79 11.85
CA ARG A 124 -14.69 0.35 12.13
C ARG A 124 -13.34 -0.22 12.57
N ASP A 125 -12.31 0.62 12.66
CA ASP A 125 -10.98 0.20 13.10
C ASP A 125 -10.89 0.16 14.63
N SER A 126 -11.08 -1.02 15.19
CA SER A 126 -11.00 -1.24 16.63
C SER A 126 -9.60 -0.99 17.20
N LYS A 127 -8.53 -1.21 16.43
CA LYS A 127 -7.16 -0.93 16.86
C LYS A 127 -6.90 0.57 16.95
N LEU A 128 -7.38 1.33 15.96
CA LEU A 128 -7.31 2.79 15.98
C LEU A 128 -8.13 3.34 17.16
N ALA A 129 -9.33 2.83 17.38
CA ALA A 129 -10.18 3.25 18.51
C ALA A 129 -9.49 3.03 19.86
N GLU A 130 -8.88 1.86 20.06
CA GLU A 130 -8.13 1.57 21.30
C GLU A 130 -6.85 2.42 21.41
N LEU A 131 -6.19 2.75 20.31
CA LEU A 131 -5.03 3.63 20.32
C LEU A 131 -5.45 5.08 20.70
N ILE A 132 -6.55 5.59 20.17
CA ILE A 132 -7.10 6.90 20.55
C ILE A 132 -7.39 6.93 22.04
N LYS A 133 -8.10 5.94 22.54
CA LYS A 133 -8.42 5.81 23.96
C LYS A 133 -7.16 5.73 24.85
N LEU A 134 -6.14 5.00 24.40
CA LEU A 134 -4.86 4.93 25.10
C LEU A 134 -4.21 6.33 25.22
N ILE A 135 -4.23 7.10 24.13
CA ILE A 135 -3.62 8.44 24.10
C ILE A 135 -4.43 9.43 24.95
N GLU A 136 -5.76 9.47 24.81
CA GLU A 136 -6.60 10.49 25.43
C GLU A 136 -6.93 10.18 26.88
N ASP A 137 -7.22 8.92 27.21
CA ASP A 137 -7.70 8.55 28.54
C ASP A 137 -6.57 8.08 29.47
N THR A 138 -5.62 7.29 28.91
CA THR A 138 -4.60 6.62 29.73
C THR A 138 -3.32 7.45 29.84
N HIS A 139 -2.92 8.11 28.73
CA HIS A 139 -1.68 8.84 28.62
C HIS A 139 -1.86 10.29 28.10
N PRO A 140 -2.81 11.08 28.64
CA PRO A 140 -3.17 12.40 28.08
C PRO A 140 -2.05 13.45 28.14
N ALA A 141 -1.06 13.26 29.02
CA ALA A 141 0.08 14.16 29.20
C ALA A 141 1.42 13.55 28.77
N ASP A 142 1.40 12.29 28.34
CA ASP A 142 2.61 11.57 28.02
C ASP A 142 2.95 11.64 26.53
N LYS A 143 4.21 11.37 26.20
CA LYS A 143 4.65 11.10 24.84
C LYS A 143 4.48 9.61 24.55
N VAL A 144 3.65 9.26 23.59
CA VAL A 144 3.38 7.87 23.18
C VAL A 144 4.18 7.56 21.92
N LEU A 145 4.94 6.46 21.93
CA LEU A 145 5.70 5.96 20.78
C LEU A 145 5.10 4.63 20.34
N VAL A 146 4.62 4.59 19.11
CA VAL A 146 4.00 3.40 18.50
C VAL A 146 4.93 2.83 17.45
N PHE A 147 5.22 1.54 17.51
CA PHE A 147 6.00 0.83 16.51
C PHE A 147 5.09 -0.03 15.63
N THR A 148 5.35 0.00 14.33
CA THR A 148 4.70 -0.88 13.36
C THR A 148 5.72 -1.42 12.35
N GLU A 149 5.44 -2.59 11.78
CA GLU A 149 6.30 -3.21 10.76
C GLU A 149 6.14 -2.51 9.40
N TYR A 150 5.00 -1.85 9.14
CA TYR A 150 4.65 -1.33 7.81
C TYR A 150 4.53 0.19 7.81
N LYS A 151 5.19 0.83 6.84
CA LYS A 151 5.10 2.28 6.61
C LYS A 151 3.66 2.74 6.37
N ASP A 152 2.88 1.96 5.60
CA ASP A 152 1.48 2.26 5.32
C ASP A 152 0.65 2.37 6.61
N THR A 153 0.90 1.46 7.57
CA THR A 153 0.24 1.52 8.88
C THR A 153 0.66 2.75 9.67
N ALA A 154 1.95 3.13 9.62
CA ALA A 154 2.44 4.33 10.31
C ALA A 154 1.77 5.59 9.75
N ASN A 155 1.75 5.74 8.43
CA ASN A 155 1.13 6.87 7.74
C ASN A 155 -0.38 6.95 7.98
N TYR A 156 -1.06 5.81 7.85
CA TYR A 156 -2.49 5.70 8.13
C TYR A 156 -2.83 6.14 9.57
N LEU A 157 -2.13 5.59 10.57
CA LEU A 157 -2.37 5.95 11.97
C LEU A 157 -2.11 7.44 12.23
N ALA A 158 -1.02 8.00 11.69
CA ALA A 158 -0.73 9.41 11.84
C ALA A 158 -1.80 10.31 11.21
N GLY A 159 -2.28 9.96 10.01
CA GLY A 159 -3.38 10.65 9.33
C GLY A 159 -4.69 10.57 10.11
N ALA A 160 -5.08 9.37 10.55
CA ALA A 160 -6.31 9.13 11.30
C ALA A 160 -6.31 9.83 12.67
N LEU A 161 -5.19 9.80 13.40
CA LEU A 161 -5.05 10.50 14.68
C LEU A 161 -5.15 12.01 14.52
N ARG A 162 -4.54 12.58 13.46
CA ARG A 162 -4.69 14.02 13.15
C ARG A 162 -6.13 14.38 12.80
N ALA A 163 -6.80 13.56 11.98
CA ALA A 163 -8.20 13.74 11.61
C ALA A 163 -9.13 13.66 12.83
N HIS A 164 -8.78 12.84 13.83
CA HIS A 164 -9.51 12.76 15.10
C HIS A 164 -9.32 14.01 15.98
N GLY A 165 -8.28 14.82 15.74
CA GLY A 165 -8.02 16.06 16.49
C GLY A 165 -6.76 16.03 17.35
N ILE A 166 -5.98 14.96 17.32
CA ILE A 166 -4.70 14.86 18.03
C ILE A 166 -3.63 15.64 17.24
N ALA A 167 -3.32 16.87 17.68
CA ALA A 167 -2.54 17.81 16.89
C ALA A 167 -1.03 17.51 16.79
N LYS A 168 -0.45 16.81 17.77
CA LYS A 168 1.00 16.57 17.85
C LYS A 168 1.34 15.12 17.50
N VAL A 169 1.10 14.76 16.24
CA VAL A 169 1.36 13.41 15.73
C VAL A 169 2.28 13.50 14.53
N ASP A 170 3.34 12.72 14.55
CA ASP A 170 4.23 12.52 13.42
C ASP A 170 4.47 11.01 13.20
N ALA A 171 4.74 10.63 11.94
CA ALA A 171 5.21 9.31 11.59
C ALA A 171 6.67 9.42 11.12
N ALA A 172 7.47 8.41 11.45
CA ALA A 172 8.80 8.24 10.90
C ALA A 172 8.86 6.90 10.17
N THR A 173 9.18 6.93 8.89
CA THR A 173 9.29 5.77 8.02
C THR A 173 10.70 5.64 7.43
N SER A 174 10.99 4.55 6.75
CA SER A 174 12.28 4.38 6.06
C SER A 174 12.53 5.41 4.96
N ASP A 175 11.46 6.03 4.44
CA ASP A 175 11.54 6.97 3.32
C ASP A 175 11.78 8.41 3.80
N ASP A 176 11.64 8.65 5.11
CA ASP A 176 11.80 9.98 5.69
C ASP A 176 13.27 10.37 5.85
N LYS A 177 13.69 11.40 5.12
CA LYS A 177 15.04 11.99 5.23
C LYS A 177 15.31 12.64 6.59
N ASP A 178 14.24 13.07 7.27
CA ASP A 178 14.31 13.83 8.54
C ASP A 178 13.95 13.02 9.79
N SER A 179 13.98 11.68 9.71
CA SER A 179 13.66 10.80 10.86
C SER A 179 14.47 11.13 12.13
N MET A 180 15.73 11.58 11.95
CA MET A 180 16.58 12.03 13.06
C MET A 180 16.00 13.29 13.75
N GLN A 181 15.47 14.25 13.00
CA GLN A 181 14.85 15.46 13.55
C GLN A 181 13.57 15.13 14.33
N LEU A 182 12.80 14.15 13.85
CA LEU A 182 11.62 13.63 14.57
C LEU A 182 12.05 13.01 15.90
N ALA A 183 13.07 12.17 15.89
CA ALA A 183 13.62 11.56 17.09
C ALA A 183 14.13 12.61 18.12
N ILE A 184 14.81 13.66 17.65
CA ILE A 184 15.26 14.77 18.49
C ILE A 184 14.07 15.51 19.12
N ARG A 185 13.03 15.84 18.33
CA ARG A 185 11.83 16.51 18.84
C ARG A 185 11.06 15.65 19.87
N PHE A 186 11.07 14.34 19.68
CA PHE A 186 10.44 13.41 20.60
C PHE A 186 11.26 13.22 21.89
N SER A 187 12.58 13.33 21.84
CA SER A 187 13.48 13.08 22.98
C SER A 187 13.21 14.07 24.13
N PRO A 188 13.14 13.58 25.39
CA PRO A 188 12.98 14.46 26.56
C PRO A 188 14.13 15.46 26.72
N LYS A 189 15.34 15.10 26.31
CA LYS A 189 16.54 15.93 26.42
C LYS A 189 16.61 17.06 25.41
N SER A 190 15.82 17.02 24.34
CA SER A 190 15.82 18.04 23.28
C SER A 190 14.81 19.15 23.52
N ASN A 191 13.99 19.03 24.54
CA ASN A 191 12.93 19.99 24.89
C ASN A 191 13.25 20.81 26.15
N VAL A 192 14.55 20.94 26.48
CA VAL A 192 15.06 21.78 27.55
C VAL A 192 15.61 23.08 26.97
#